data_b7e4d43ef804e3570663d5df5652c889
#
_entry.id   b7e4d43ef804e3570663d5df5652c889
#
_cell.length_a   1.000
_cell.length_b   1.000
_cell.length_c   1.000
_cell.angle_alpha   90.00
_cell.angle_beta   90.00
_cell.angle_gamma   90.00
#
_symmetry.space_group_name_H-M   'P 1'
#
loop_
_entity.id
_entity.type
_entity.pdbx_description
1 polymer ?
#
loop_
_entity_poly.entity_id
_entity_poly.type
_entity_poly.pdbx_seq_one_letter_code
_entity_poly.pdbx_strand_id
1 'polypeptide(L)'
;ENKCTDAVCINASRIYDSCGSKDCLSNLAVYFTPCSQSVINNASSVKICKASVITADVSVESIAFHRGCYAVDVTFYFDISLEAYTCGSTIPSRVNGLAIYGKRSVLYGSESNSKSFSSDSCIVCSQPVTSCGCTEFLPNATVQISEPMALSARLIKGSVPQLPCAPIPECVITYFGDDFAVTGDASVSATIGIFTITQLERNVQIMIPSYDFCIPRKECKP
;
A
#
# COMPACT_ATOMS: atom_id res chain seq x y z
N GLU A 1 -44.03 -6.99 8.77
CA GLU A 1 -43.64 -7.08 7.33
C GLU A 1 -43.44 -5.67 6.78
N ASN A 2 -42.18 -5.25 6.56
CA ASN A 2 -41.91 -3.98 5.91
C ASN A 2 -42.29 -4.11 4.43
N LYS A 3 -43.35 -3.43 4.03
CA LYS A 3 -43.82 -3.42 2.67
C LYS A 3 -42.89 -2.52 1.86
N CYS A 4 -42.28 -3.06 0.78
CA CYS A 4 -41.50 -2.25 -0.18
C CYS A 4 -42.38 -1.14 -0.70
N THR A 5 -41.96 0.12 -0.52
CA THR A 5 -42.75 1.29 -0.88
C THR A 5 -42.45 1.78 -2.27
N ASP A 6 -41.21 1.66 -2.72
CA ASP A 6 -40.77 2.14 -4.05
C ASP A 6 -39.43 1.50 -4.44
N ALA A 7 -39.05 1.66 -5.71
CA ALA A 7 -37.73 1.28 -6.22
C ALA A 7 -36.91 2.54 -6.49
N VAL A 8 -35.75 2.64 -5.89
CA VAL A 8 -34.86 3.79 -6.04
C VAL A 8 -33.56 3.38 -6.76
N CYS A 9 -33.08 4.29 -7.60
CA CYS A 9 -31.80 4.13 -8.27
C CYS A 9 -30.70 4.71 -7.39
N ILE A 10 -29.67 3.91 -7.10
CA ILE A 10 -28.50 4.34 -6.33
C ILE A 10 -27.23 4.13 -7.12
N ASN A 11 -26.22 4.98 -6.87
CA ASN A 11 -24.86 4.72 -7.28
C ASN A 11 -24.16 3.84 -6.25
N ALA A 12 -23.56 2.74 -6.69
CA ALA A 12 -22.85 1.81 -5.84
C ALA A 12 -21.53 1.40 -6.50
N SER A 13 -20.51 1.12 -5.70
CA SER A 13 -19.29 0.49 -6.16
C SER A 13 -19.50 -1.01 -6.19
N ARG A 14 -19.41 -1.62 -7.39
CA ARG A 14 -19.51 -3.06 -7.58
C ARG A 14 -18.12 -3.65 -7.68
N ILE A 15 -17.83 -4.61 -6.81
CA ILE A 15 -16.64 -5.44 -6.90
C ILE A 15 -16.86 -6.47 -8.01
N TYR A 16 -15.95 -6.49 -9.00
CA TYR A 16 -15.97 -7.42 -10.11
C TYR A 16 -15.15 -8.66 -9.82
N ASP A 17 -13.99 -8.48 -9.19
CA ASP A 17 -13.11 -9.56 -8.81
C ASP A 17 -12.26 -9.18 -7.60
N SER A 18 -11.83 -10.18 -6.83
CA SER A 18 -10.99 -9.96 -5.65
C SER A 18 -10.11 -11.17 -5.39
N CYS A 19 -8.90 -10.94 -4.91
CA CYS A 19 -8.03 -12.00 -4.44
C CYS A 19 -7.43 -11.66 -3.08
N GLY A 20 -7.35 -12.68 -2.22
CA GLY A 20 -6.66 -12.60 -0.94
C GLY A 20 -5.37 -13.41 -0.98
N SER A 21 -4.31 -12.94 -0.34
CA SER A 21 -3.09 -13.70 -0.18
C SER A 21 -2.47 -13.55 1.20
N LYS A 22 -1.78 -14.62 1.61
CA LYS A 22 -0.96 -14.67 2.82
C LYS A 22 0.46 -14.93 2.36
N ASP A 23 1.31 -13.92 2.52
CA ASP A 23 2.68 -13.99 2.01
C ASP A 23 3.66 -13.89 3.18
N CYS A 24 4.67 -14.77 3.16
CA CYS A 24 5.83 -14.68 4.04
C CYS A 24 6.97 -14.06 3.22
N LEU A 25 7.24 -12.78 3.46
CA LEU A 25 8.26 -12.03 2.75
C LEU A 25 9.60 -12.24 3.44
N SER A 26 10.38 -13.14 2.90
CA SER A 26 11.73 -13.44 3.39
C SER A 26 12.78 -12.60 2.66
N ASN A 27 13.84 -12.28 3.38
CA ASN A 27 15.00 -11.55 2.86
C ASN A 27 14.67 -10.15 2.29
N LEU A 28 13.70 -9.45 2.88
CA LEU A 28 13.46 -8.05 2.55
C LEU A 28 14.67 -7.20 2.96
N ALA A 29 15.21 -6.45 2.00
CA ALA A 29 16.23 -5.45 2.28
C ALA A 29 15.65 -4.31 3.12
N VAL A 30 16.37 -3.90 4.15
CA VAL A 30 16.00 -2.78 5.01
C VAL A 30 16.97 -1.62 4.73
N TYR A 31 16.42 -0.46 4.36
CA TYR A 31 17.14 0.77 4.05
C TYR A 31 17.08 1.70 5.25
N PHE A 32 18.20 2.31 5.61
CA PHE A 32 18.32 3.16 6.80
C PHE A 32 18.72 4.58 6.41
N THR A 33 18.28 5.55 7.20
CA THR A 33 18.84 6.90 7.16
C THR A 33 20.30 6.89 7.60
N PRO A 34 21.14 7.88 7.24
CA PRO A 34 22.57 7.91 7.60
C PRO A 34 22.84 7.72 9.10
N CYS A 35 22.03 8.34 9.95
CA CYS A 35 22.14 8.16 11.41
C CYS A 35 21.88 6.71 11.83
N SER A 36 20.79 6.11 11.36
CA SER A 36 20.45 4.72 11.67
C SER A 36 21.46 3.74 11.07
N GLN A 37 21.98 4.02 9.87
CA GLN A 37 22.99 3.21 9.21
C GLN A 37 24.31 3.17 10.02
N SER A 38 24.71 4.28 10.64
CA SER A 38 25.89 4.31 11.50
C SER A 38 25.76 3.39 12.70
N VAL A 39 24.56 3.26 13.26
CA VAL A 39 24.28 2.32 14.37
C VAL A 39 24.36 0.87 13.86
N ILE A 40 23.80 0.57 12.70
CA ILE A 40 23.81 -0.75 12.08
C ILE A 40 25.23 -1.19 11.72
N ASN A 41 26.08 -0.30 11.22
CA ASN A 41 27.49 -0.62 10.91
C ASN A 41 28.26 -1.12 12.14
N ASN A 42 27.97 -0.56 13.31
CA ASN A 42 28.60 -0.92 14.58
C ASN A 42 27.89 -2.07 15.32
N ALA A 43 26.76 -2.54 14.82
CA ALA A 43 26.00 -3.61 15.45
C ALA A 43 26.71 -4.97 15.31
N SER A 44 26.61 -5.81 16.35
CA SER A 44 27.01 -7.22 16.35
C SER A 44 25.84 -8.14 16.01
N SER A 45 24.62 -7.74 16.38
CA SER A 45 23.38 -8.45 16.07
C SER A 45 22.19 -7.50 16.06
N VAL A 46 21.10 -7.91 15.42
CA VAL A 46 19.85 -7.17 15.35
C VAL A 46 18.67 -8.06 15.69
N LYS A 47 17.63 -7.49 16.27
CA LYS A 47 16.37 -8.15 16.55
C LYS A 47 15.23 -7.29 16.02
N ILE A 48 14.28 -7.90 15.30
CA ILE A 48 13.07 -7.21 14.86
C ILE A 48 12.10 -7.08 16.03
N CYS A 49 11.54 -5.88 16.20
CA CYS A 49 10.55 -5.59 17.25
C CYS A 49 9.15 -5.43 16.65
N LYS A 50 9.06 -4.69 15.56
CA LYS A 50 7.78 -4.35 14.94
C LYS A 50 7.95 -4.15 13.43
N ALA A 51 6.91 -4.48 12.69
CA ALA A 51 6.73 -4.06 11.31
C ALA A 51 5.39 -3.36 11.20
N SER A 52 5.30 -2.24 10.47
CA SER A 52 4.07 -1.52 10.22
C SER A 52 4.03 -1.01 8.79
N VAL A 53 2.82 -0.81 8.25
CA VAL A 53 2.63 -0.25 6.91
C VAL A 53 2.67 1.26 7.00
N ILE A 54 3.49 1.92 6.18
CA ILE A 54 3.51 3.38 6.04
C ILE A 54 2.48 3.78 4.99
N THR A 55 2.63 3.24 3.78
CA THR A 55 1.76 3.52 2.64
C THR A 55 1.88 2.41 1.59
N ALA A 56 1.04 2.47 0.58
CA ALA A 56 1.13 1.63 -0.61
C ALA A 56 0.78 2.44 -1.85
N ASP A 57 1.55 2.24 -2.91
CA ASP A 57 1.22 2.72 -4.25
C ASP A 57 0.49 1.63 -5.01
N VAL A 58 -0.61 2.00 -5.67
CA VAL A 58 -1.43 1.07 -6.44
C VAL A 58 -1.59 1.61 -7.85
N SER A 59 -1.22 0.81 -8.83
CA SER A 59 -1.46 1.12 -10.25
C SER A 59 -2.24 0.01 -10.93
N VAL A 60 -3.02 0.38 -11.94
CA VAL A 60 -3.85 -0.54 -12.73
C VAL A 60 -3.52 -0.36 -14.19
N GLU A 61 -3.23 -1.47 -14.87
CA GLU A 61 -2.93 -1.50 -16.29
C GLU A 61 -3.80 -2.54 -17.00
N SER A 62 -4.28 -2.22 -18.19
CA SER A 62 -4.97 -3.19 -19.04
C SER A 62 -4.00 -4.22 -19.60
N ILE A 63 -4.39 -5.49 -19.60
CA ILE A 63 -3.57 -6.56 -20.17
C ILE A 63 -3.90 -6.69 -21.67
N ALA A 64 -2.86 -6.54 -22.50
CA ALA A 64 -3.01 -6.72 -23.95
C ALA A 64 -3.60 -8.09 -24.29
N PHE A 65 -4.54 -8.12 -25.24
CA PHE A 65 -5.23 -9.31 -25.73
C PHE A 65 -6.13 -10.06 -24.71
N HIS A 66 -6.25 -9.58 -23.47
CA HIS A 66 -7.12 -10.14 -22.44
C HIS A 66 -8.17 -9.11 -22.02
N ARG A 67 -9.24 -9.00 -22.80
CA ARG A 67 -10.30 -8.02 -22.56
C ARG A 67 -10.93 -8.19 -21.19
N GLY A 68 -11.09 -7.06 -20.48
CA GLY A 68 -11.66 -7.01 -19.14
C GLY A 68 -10.74 -7.50 -18.02
N CYS A 69 -9.51 -7.95 -18.34
CA CYS A 69 -8.49 -8.31 -17.36
C CYS A 69 -7.48 -7.15 -17.17
N TYR A 70 -7.11 -6.92 -15.94
CA TYR A 70 -6.19 -5.85 -15.55
C TYR A 70 -5.12 -6.39 -14.63
N ALA A 71 -3.90 -5.88 -14.82
CA ALA A 71 -2.83 -6.04 -13.86
C ALA A 71 -2.94 -4.95 -12.82
N VAL A 72 -2.91 -5.35 -11.55
CA VAL A 72 -2.84 -4.46 -10.40
C VAL A 72 -1.45 -4.61 -9.80
N ASP A 73 -0.64 -3.56 -9.92
CA ASP A 73 0.68 -3.50 -9.32
C ASP A 73 0.59 -2.70 -8.03
N VAL A 74 1.07 -3.29 -6.96
CA VAL A 74 1.06 -2.69 -5.62
C VAL A 74 2.46 -2.67 -5.08
N THR A 75 2.94 -1.50 -4.67
CA THR A 75 4.22 -1.34 -3.96
C THR A 75 3.94 -0.91 -2.54
N PHE A 76 4.28 -1.77 -1.59
CA PHE A 76 4.13 -1.52 -0.16
C PHE A 76 5.42 -0.95 0.43
N TYR A 77 5.28 0.01 1.33
CA TYR A 77 6.36 0.64 2.09
C TYR A 77 6.14 0.35 3.57
N PHE A 78 7.10 -0.36 4.17
CA PHE A 78 7.04 -0.79 5.57
C PHE A 78 8.05 -0.07 6.43
N ASP A 79 7.67 0.31 7.64
CA ASP A 79 8.59 0.68 8.71
C ASP A 79 8.95 -0.56 9.51
N ILE A 80 10.24 -0.87 9.56
CA ILE A 80 10.82 -1.99 10.30
C ILE A 80 11.57 -1.45 11.50
N SER A 81 11.02 -1.64 12.68
CA SER A 81 11.65 -1.26 13.95
C SER A 81 12.55 -2.39 14.45
N LEU A 82 13.80 -2.08 14.72
CA LEU A 82 14.84 -3.01 15.15
C LEU A 82 15.49 -2.56 16.45
N GLU A 83 15.98 -3.54 17.21
CA GLU A 83 16.95 -3.37 18.28
C GLU A 83 18.32 -3.83 17.79
N ALA A 84 19.28 -2.91 17.76
CA ALA A 84 20.67 -3.16 17.39
C ALA A 84 21.54 -3.30 18.64
N TYR A 85 22.23 -4.41 18.74
CA TYR A 85 23.14 -4.73 19.87
C TYR A 85 24.58 -4.52 19.44
N THR A 86 25.33 -3.72 20.20
CA THR A 86 26.76 -3.50 19.97
C THR A 86 27.60 -4.24 20.99
N CYS A 87 28.83 -4.63 20.62
CA CYS A 87 29.74 -5.26 21.57
C CYS A 87 30.03 -4.35 22.77
N GLY A 88 29.85 -4.86 23.99
CA GLY A 88 30.11 -4.11 25.23
C GLY A 88 28.95 -3.25 25.74
N SER A 89 27.83 -3.14 25.02
CA SER A 89 26.62 -2.47 25.52
C SER A 89 25.56 -3.50 25.90
N THR A 90 24.98 -3.34 27.08
CA THR A 90 23.83 -4.16 27.53
C THR A 90 22.48 -3.55 27.06
N ILE A 91 22.47 -2.31 26.64
CA ILE A 91 21.26 -1.59 26.21
C ILE A 91 21.28 -1.54 24.67
N PRO A 92 20.27 -2.10 23.99
CA PRO A 92 20.17 -2.02 22.54
C PRO A 92 19.80 -0.61 22.08
N SER A 93 20.32 -0.22 20.92
CA SER A 93 19.89 0.99 20.23
C SER A 93 18.69 0.67 19.37
N ARG A 94 17.62 1.46 19.46
CA ARG A 94 16.45 1.33 18.58
C ARG A 94 16.68 2.10 17.30
N VAL A 95 16.43 1.44 16.18
CA VAL A 95 16.53 2.03 14.84
C VAL A 95 15.33 1.61 14.00
N ASN A 96 14.89 2.51 13.13
CA ASN A 96 13.85 2.24 12.16
C ASN A 96 14.44 2.26 10.76
N GLY A 97 13.92 1.41 9.89
CA GLY A 97 14.34 1.33 8.51
C GLY A 97 13.17 1.02 7.58
N LEU A 98 13.30 1.43 6.34
CA LEU A 98 12.35 1.19 5.27
C LEU A 98 12.55 -0.17 4.64
N ALA A 99 11.48 -0.95 4.48
CA ALA A 99 11.46 -2.11 3.59
C ALA A 99 10.40 -1.90 2.50
N ILE A 100 10.71 -2.32 1.26
CA ILE A 100 9.87 -2.13 0.10
C ILE A 100 9.54 -3.49 -0.50
N TYR A 101 8.28 -3.70 -0.86
CA TYR A 101 7.83 -4.92 -1.50
C TYR A 101 6.81 -4.63 -2.59
N GLY A 102 7.11 -5.08 -3.81
CA GLY A 102 6.22 -4.99 -4.96
C GLY A 102 5.46 -6.31 -5.19
N LYS A 103 4.18 -6.20 -5.52
CA LYS A 103 3.31 -7.34 -5.84
C LYS A 103 2.44 -7.02 -7.05
N ARG A 104 2.35 -7.97 -7.98
CA ARG A 104 1.46 -7.91 -9.14
C ARG A 104 0.37 -8.95 -9.02
N SER A 105 -0.87 -8.54 -9.27
CA SER A 105 -2.05 -9.41 -9.32
C SER A 105 -2.81 -9.18 -10.62
N VAL A 106 -3.42 -10.22 -11.16
CA VAL A 106 -4.27 -10.11 -12.36
C VAL A 106 -5.71 -10.39 -11.95
N LEU A 107 -6.59 -9.43 -12.20
CA LEU A 107 -7.99 -9.50 -11.82
C LEU A 107 -8.89 -9.11 -13.00
N TYR A 108 -10.13 -9.60 -12.98
CA TYR A 108 -11.15 -9.23 -13.94
C TYR A 108 -11.91 -7.99 -13.47
N GLY A 109 -11.87 -6.91 -14.24
CA GLY A 109 -12.54 -5.63 -13.89
C GLY A 109 -13.61 -5.22 -14.90
N SER A 110 -14.05 -6.15 -15.78
CA SER A 110 -14.98 -5.88 -16.87
C SER A 110 -14.47 -4.83 -17.87
N GLU A 111 -15.09 -4.74 -19.01
CA GLU A 111 -14.86 -3.68 -20.00
C GLU A 111 -15.84 -2.53 -19.75
N SER A 112 -15.36 -1.31 -19.87
CA SER A 112 -16.22 -0.13 -19.86
C SER A 112 -15.83 0.80 -21.01
N ASN A 113 -16.81 1.24 -21.76
CA ASN A 113 -16.65 2.24 -22.81
C ASN A 113 -17.33 3.58 -22.44
N SER A 114 -17.79 3.72 -21.19
CA SER A 114 -18.48 4.92 -20.74
C SER A 114 -17.54 5.87 -20.01
N LYS A 115 -17.62 7.15 -20.33
CA LYS A 115 -16.94 8.24 -19.61
C LYS A 115 -17.92 8.90 -18.67
N SER A 116 -17.49 9.18 -17.45
CA SER A 116 -18.28 9.90 -16.47
C SER A 116 -17.67 11.28 -16.19
N PHE A 117 -18.49 12.30 -16.25
CA PHE A 117 -18.09 13.67 -15.92
C PHE A 117 -18.95 14.14 -14.76
N SER A 118 -18.34 14.74 -13.74
CA SER A 118 -19.04 15.28 -12.56
C SER A 118 -18.78 16.79 -12.44
N SER A 119 -19.78 17.52 -11.99
CA SER A 119 -19.64 18.95 -11.68
C SER A 119 -18.70 19.21 -10.50
N ASP A 120 -18.49 18.21 -9.63
CA ASP A 120 -17.63 18.31 -8.46
C ASP A 120 -16.13 18.07 -8.78
N SER A 121 -15.82 17.59 -9.98
CA SER A 121 -14.45 17.46 -10.44
C SER A 121 -13.96 18.82 -10.92
N CYS A 122 -13.36 19.61 -10.03
CA CYS A 122 -12.59 20.78 -10.41
C CYS A 122 -11.39 20.34 -11.24
N ILE A 123 -11.54 20.33 -12.55
CA ILE A 123 -10.40 20.22 -13.47
C ILE A 123 -9.69 21.57 -13.42
N VAL A 124 -8.69 21.68 -12.57
CA VAL A 124 -7.70 22.76 -12.69
C VAL A 124 -6.80 22.40 -13.87
N CYS A 125 -7.27 22.68 -15.08
CA CYS A 125 -6.47 22.62 -16.29
C CYS A 125 -5.50 23.80 -16.31
N SER A 126 -4.45 23.76 -15.50
CA SER A 126 -3.37 24.77 -15.52
C SER A 126 -2.07 24.26 -16.12
N GLN A 127 -2.10 23.10 -16.82
CA GLN A 127 -0.91 22.59 -17.52
C GLN A 127 -1.26 22.11 -18.93
N PRO A 128 -0.35 22.31 -19.91
CA PRO A 128 -0.61 21.86 -21.28
C PRO A 128 -0.73 20.34 -21.36
N VAL A 129 -1.72 19.90 -22.11
CA VAL A 129 -2.27 18.54 -22.29
C VAL A 129 -1.25 17.53 -22.87
N THR A 130 -0.14 17.24 -22.20
CA THR A 130 0.80 16.20 -22.67
C THR A 130 0.88 14.97 -21.77
N SER A 131 0.15 14.93 -20.67
CA SER A 131 0.12 13.76 -19.79
C SER A 131 -1.17 13.59 -18.99
N CYS A 132 -2.30 14.10 -19.49
CA CYS A 132 -3.59 13.66 -18.99
C CYS A 132 -3.86 12.27 -19.58
N GLY A 133 -3.22 11.24 -19.03
CA GLY A 133 -3.61 9.88 -19.30
C GLY A 133 -5.08 9.75 -18.92
N CYS A 134 -5.95 9.64 -19.92
CA CYS A 134 -7.36 9.33 -19.70
C CYS A 134 -7.46 7.95 -19.05
N THR A 135 -7.37 7.90 -17.74
CA THR A 135 -7.58 6.67 -16.94
C THR A 135 -9.08 6.33 -16.83
N GLU A 136 -9.92 7.00 -17.58
CA GLU A 136 -11.38 6.98 -17.48
C GLU A 136 -12.03 5.61 -17.76
N PHE A 137 -11.30 4.67 -18.35
CA PHE A 137 -11.81 3.31 -18.65
C PHE A 137 -11.30 2.24 -17.69
N LEU A 138 -10.31 2.55 -16.85
CA LEU A 138 -9.77 1.59 -15.92
C LEU A 138 -10.72 1.40 -14.72
N PRO A 139 -10.83 0.18 -14.18
CA PRO A 139 -11.49 -0.03 -12.91
C PRO A 139 -10.69 0.60 -11.78
N ASN A 140 -11.35 0.90 -10.67
CA ASN A 140 -10.69 1.31 -9.45
C ASN A 140 -10.14 0.07 -8.73
N ALA A 141 -8.89 0.13 -8.26
CA ALA A 141 -8.30 -0.93 -7.46
C ALA A 141 -8.23 -0.50 -6.00
N THR A 142 -8.75 -1.36 -5.14
CA THR A 142 -8.66 -1.19 -3.69
C THR A 142 -7.80 -2.31 -3.10
N VAL A 143 -6.83 -1.93 -2.26
CA VAL A 143 -5.94 -2.88 -1.58
C VAL A 143 -6.08 -2.70 -0.08
N GLN A 144 -6.40 -3.78 0.59
CA GLN A 144 -6.46 -3.86 2.05
C GLN A 144 -5.27 -4.69 2.52
N ILE A 145 -4.56 -4.23 3.53
CA ILE A 145 -3.47 -4.94 4.17
C ILE A 145 -3.68 -4.90 5.68
N SER A 146 -3.51 -6.05 6.33
CA SER A 146 -3.45 -6.11 7.79
C SER A 146 -2.04 -5.72 8.28
N GLU A 147 -1.93 -5.23 9.51
CA GLU A 147 -0.62 -4.94 10.12
C GLU A 147 0.32 -6.15 9.99
N PRO A 148 1.55 -5.96 9.46
CA PRO A 148 2.48 -7.03 9.23
C PRO A 148 2.94 -7.69 10.52
N MET A 149 3.16 -9.01 10.46
CA MET A 149 3.79 -9.76 11.55
C MET A 149 5.29 -9.70 11.38
N ALA A 150 6.00 -9.14 12.35
CA ALA A 150 7.45 -9.18 12.44
C ALA A 150 7.91 -10.60 12.83
N LEU A 151 8.70 -11.26 11.98
CA LEU A 151 9.13 -12.65 12.22
C LEU A 151 10.59 -12.72 12.62
N SER A 152 11.50 -12.22 11.79
CA SER A 152 12.94 -12.25 12.07
C SER A 152 13.70 -11.13 11.35
N ALA A 153 14.89 -10.82 11.83
CA ALA A 153 15.85 -9.97 11.14
C ALA A 153 17.25 -10.58 11.24
N ARG A 154 18.05 -10.36 10.20
CA ARG A 154 19.44 -10.83 10.13
C ARG A 154 20.33 -9.66 9.75
N LEU A 155 21.41 -9.48 10.51
CA LEU A 155 22.51 -8.60 10.16
C LEU A 155 23.45 -9.29 9.17
N ILE A 156 23.80 -8.60 8.09
CA ILE A 156 24.70 -9.06 7.04
C ILE A 156 25.85 -8.07 6.99
N LYS A 157 27.07 -8.53 7.22
CA LYS A 157 28.27 -7.71 7.02
C LYS A 157 28.57 -7.60 5.53
N GLY A 158 28.81 -6.40 5.06
CA GLY A 158 29.04 -6.08 3.64
C GLY A 158 28.33 -4.80 3.23
N SER A 159 28.24 -4.58 1.91
CA SER A 159 27.64 -3.35 1.34
C SER A 159 26.15 -3.22 1.65
N VAL A 160 25.71 -1.98 1.72
CA VAL A 160 24.28 -1.62 1.78
C VAL A 160 23.57 -2.06 0.50
N PRO A 161 22.33 -2.55 0.56
CA PRO A 161 21.56 -2.88 -0.62
C PRO A 161 21.27 -1.62 -1.44
N GLN A 162 21.30 -1.74 -2.76
CA GLN A 162 20.95 -0.63 -3.64
C GLN A 162 19.46 -0.29 -3.49
N LEU A 163 19.16 0.99 -3.42
CA LEU A 163 17.79 1.49 -3.46
C LEU A 163 17.12 1.08 -4.79
N PRO A 164 15.81 0.84 -4.79
CA PRO A 164 15.09 0.55 -6.02
C PRO A 164 15.20 1.74 -6.99
N CYS A 165 15.17 1.44 -8.30
CA CYS A 165 15.21 2.47 -9.34
C CYS A 165 13.97 3.37 -9.35
N ALA A 166 12.85 2.90 -8.82
CA ALA A 166 11.64 3.69 -8.68
C ALA A 166 11.82 4.75 -7.56
N PRO A 167 11.35 5.98 -7.78
CA PRO A 167 11.43 7.01 -6.77
C PRO A 167 10.64 6.61 -5.52
N ILE A 168 11.21 6.84 -4.35
CA ILE A 168 10.52 6.66 -3.07
C ILE A 168 9.55 7.83 -2.89
N PRO A 169 8.29 7.58 -2.52
CA PRO A 169 7.32 8.65 -2.29
C PRO A 169 7.78 9.65 -1.23
N GLU A 170 7.51 10.94 -1.46
CA GLU A 170 7.91 12.01 -0.56
C GLU A 170 7.34 11.84 0.87
N CYS A 171 6.14 11.28 0.99
CA CYS A 171 5.53 10.97 2.29
C CYS A 171 6.36 9.94 3.09
N VAL A 172 7.04 9.00 2.43
CA VAL A 172 7.92 8.02 3.07
C VAL A 172 9.21 8.69 3.53
N ILE A 173 9.83 9.52 2.68
CA ILE A 173 11.03 10.30 3.04
C ILE A 173 10.72 11.20 4.25
N THR A 174 9.61 11.92 4.19
CA THR A 174 9.16 12.77 5.31
C THR A 174 8.92 11.98 6.59
N TYR A 175 8.39 10.75 6.49
CA TYR A 175 8.17 9.88 7.65
C TYR A 175 9.48 9.53 8.37
N PHE A 176 10.57 9.27 7.64
CA PHE A 176 11.89 8.99 8.21
C PHE A 176 12.70 10.24 8.54
N GLY A 177 12.32 11.39 7.99
CA GLY A 177 12.93 12.70 8.25
C GLY A 177 14.26 12.96 7.57
N ASP A 178 14.77 12.02 6.75
CA ASP A 178 16.03 12.12 6.02
C ASP A 178 16.04 11.15 4.82
N ASP A 179 16.97 11.35 3.90
CA ASP A 179 17.23 10.42 2.79
C ASP A 179 17.87 9.11 3.28
N PHE A 180 17.82 8.08 2.44
CA PHE A 180 18.38 6.78 2.78
C PHE A 180 19.86 6.67 2.41
N ALA A 181 20.64 6.05 3.29
CA ALA A 181 22.07 5.84 3.09
C ALA A 181 22.35 4.92 1.89
N VAL A 182 23.26 5.35 1.02
CA VAL A 182 23.70 4.59 -0.16
C VAL A 182 25.01 3.83 0.09
N THR A 183 25.66 4.08 1.23
CA THR A 183 26.93 3.45 1.63
C THR A 183 26.88 2.98 3.06
N GLY A 184 27.59 1.88 3.35
CA GLY A 184 27.71 1.30 4.69
C GLY A 184 28.39 -0.06 4.65
N ASP A 185 28.81 -0.54 5.84
CA ASP A 185 29.58 -1.78 6.02
C ASP A 185 28.72 -2.95 6.50
N ALA A 186 27.43 -2.68 6.74
CA ALA A 186 26.47 -3.69 7.16
C ALA A 186 25.08 -3.38 6.61
N SER A 187 24.32 -4.41 6.36
CA SER A 187 22.92 -4.36 5.92
C SER A 187 22.05 -5.26 6.79
N VAL A 188 20.75 -5.04 6.72
CA VAL A 188 19.77 -5.87 7.44
C VAL A 188 18.78 -6.46 6.44
N SER A 189 18.52 -7.74 6.63
CA SER A 189 17.46 -8.45 5.93
C SER A 189 16.37 -8.81 6.94
N ALA A 190 15.13 -8.41 6.66
CA ALA A 190 13.97 -8.70 7.49
C ALA A 190 13.07 -9.78 6.86
N THR A 191 12.37 -10.52 7.72
CA THR A 191 11.29 -11.43 7.32
C THR A 191 10.03 -11.02 8.03
N ILE A 192 8.97 -10.76 7.24
CA ILE A 192 7.65 -10.37 7.75
C ILE A 192 6.55 -11.20 7.11
N GLY A 193 5.46 -11.42 7.83
CA GLY A 193 4.23 -12.01 7.31
C GLY A 193 3.21 -10.92 7.00
N ILE A 194 2.57 -10.98 5.83
CA ILE A 194 1.51 -10.06 5.45
C ILE A 194 0.26 -10.81 5.00
N PHE A 195 -0.90 -10.18 5.19
CA PHE A 195 -2.15 -10.59 4.59
C PHE A 195 -2.74 -9.42 3.81
N THR A 196 -3.02 -9.65 2.53
CA THR A 196 -3.56 -8.63 1.63
C THR A 196 -4.82 -9.10 0.92
N ILE A 197 -5.74 -8.18 0.67
CA ILE A 197 -6.88 -8.37 -0.21
C ILE A 197 -6.80 -7.28 -1.28
N THR A 198 -6.77 -7.69 -2.54
CA THR A 198 -6.81 -6.79 -3.70
C THR A 198 -8.11 -7.02 -4.44
N GLN A 199 -8.82 -5.94 -4.76
CA GLN A 199 -10.10 -6.00 -5.47
C GLN A 199 -10.18 -4.94 -6.56
N LEU A 200 -10.92 -5.27 -7.63
CA LEU A 200 -11.28 -4.34 -8.69
C LEU A 200 -12.76 -3.99 -8.62
N GLU A 201 -13.06 -2.71 -8.69
CA GLU A 201 -14.40 -2.19 -8.58
C GLU A 201 -14.70 -1.14 -9.66
N ARG A 202 -15.99 -1.00 -9.97
CA ARG A 202 -16.51 0.09 -10.82
C ARG A 202 -17.78 0.64 -10.24
N ASN A 203 -18.01 1.92 -10.43
CA ASN A 203 -19.27 2.56 -10.10
C ASN A 203 -20.34 2.10 -11.08
N VAL A 204 -21.45 1.63 -10.54
CA VAL A 204 -22.62 1.17 -11.29
C VAL A 204 -23.88 1.79 -10.71
N GLN A 205 -24.88 2.00 -11.56
CA GLN A 205 -26.22 2.40 -11.13
C GLN A 205 -27.06 1.15 -10.98
N ILE A 206 -27.59 0.93 -9.79
CA ILE A 206 -28.46 -0.21 -9.49
C ILE A 206 -29.78 0.28 -8.93
N MET A 207 -30.84 -0.44 -9.27
CA MET A 207 -32.17 -0.22 -8.71
C MET A 207 -32.37 -1.15 -7.54
N ILE A 208 -32.71 -0.59 -6.39
CA ILE A 208 -32.95 -1.35 -5.16
C ILE A 208 -34.36 -1.05 -4.60
N PRO A 209 -35.02 -2.04 -3.95
CA PRO A 209 -36.26 -1.77 -3.26
C PRO A 209 -35.98 -0.90 -2.03
N SER A 210 -36.73 0.19 -1.91
CA SER A 210 -36.69 1.08 -0.74
C SER A 210 -37.83 0.75 0.19
N TYR A 211 -37.57 0.71 1.49
CA TYR A 211 -38.58 0.50 2.52
C TYR A 211 -38.87 1.77 3.29
N ASP A 212 -37.82 2.49 3.73
CA ASP A 212 -37.93 3.74 4.47
C ASP A 212 -36.53 4.37 4.60
N PHE A 213 -36.46 5.61 5.09
CA PHE A 213 -35.20 6.27 5.44
C PHE A 213 -34.62 5.68 6.75
N CYS A 214 -33.31 5.47 6.78
CA CYS A 214 -32.63 5.05 7.99
C CYS A 214 -32.45 6.24 8.95
N ILE A 215 -33.28 6.28 10.00
CA ILE A 215 -33.18 7.31 11.05
C ILE A 215 -32.38 6.73 12.21
N PRO A 216 -31.29 7.38 12.67
CA PRO A 216 -30.53 6.94 13.83
C PRO A 216 -31.40 6.91 15.09
N ARG A 217 -31.35 5.81 15.83
CA ARG A 217 -32.06 5.68 17.09
C ARG A 217 -31.35 6.34 18.27
N LYS A 218 -30.06 6.64 18.10
CA LYS A 218 -29.23 7.25 19.15
C LYS A 218 -29.31 8.76 19.04
N GLU A 219 -29.75 9.41 20.12
CA GLU A 219 -29.71 10.87 20.24
C GLU A 219 -28.32 11.34 20.67
N CYS A 220 -27.85 12.44 20.06
CA CYS A 220 -26.64 13.13 20.53
C CYS A 220 -26.99 13.82 21.86
N LYS A 221 -26.38 13.39 22.94
CA LYS A 221 -26.44 14.15 24.21
C LYS A 221 -25.47 15.32 24.12
N PRO A 222 -25.89 16.55 24.53
CA PRO A 222 -25.03 17.73 24.57
C PRO A 222 -23.84 17.57 25.52
#